data_d1fd902b9d58d591cfad728b6e7bb15b
#
_entry.id   d1fd902b9d58d591cfad728b6e7bb15b
#
_cell.length_a   1.000
_cell.length_b   1.000
_cell.length_c   1.000
_cell.angle_alpha   90.00
_cell.angle_beta   90.00
_cell.angle_gamma   90.00
#
_symmetry.space_group_name_H-M   'P 1'
#
loop_
_entity.id
_entity.type
_entity.pdbx_description
1 polymer ?
#
loop_
_entity_poly.entity_id
_entity_poly.type
_entity_poly.pdbx_seq_one_letter_code
_entity_poly.pdbx_strand_id
1 'polypeptide(L)'
;LAGKKLYQKFGGKLKFFGIGGAKLDAQVEQFLRDAKFPYAIGYGLTETSPLLAGSNSKETKFQFIGNKVINCQLKINNPNPLTGEGEIWAKGPNVMLGYYKNEEKTNEVLTSGGWFKTGDLGVFDKKGRLAHKGRLKNIIVGANGENIYPEEIESLINNFKHVLESIVIEQKGKLVAFVHFNREELEQKFKGLKSEISNKVDDKLDEITQKVDETVNDLAAELQHYINSRVNKVSRIQLLIVQDEPFQKTATQKIKRYLYS
;
A
#
# COMPACT_ATOMS: atom_id res chain seq x y z
N LEU A 1 -20.95 -13.66 11.10
CA LEU A 1 -21.86 -12.50 11.16
C LEU A 1 -21.35 -11.31 10.36
N ALA A 2 -20.08 -10.87 10.52
CA ALA A 2 -19.51 -9.70 9.85
C ALA A 2 -19.48 -9.84 8.31
N GLY A 3 -19.03 -10.98 7.79
CA GLY A 3 -19.00 -11.22 6.34
C GLY A 3 -20.38 -11.18 5.69
N LYS A 4 -21.41 -11.70 6.36
CA LYS A 4 -22.81 -11.61 5.86
C LYS A 4 -23.29 -10.15 5.83
N LYS A 5 -22.96 -9.35 6.84
CA LYS A 5 -23.27 -7.91 6.86
C LYS A 5 -22.57 -7.16 5.75
N LEU A 6 -21.28 -7.45 5.51
CA LEU A 6 -20.52 -6.88 4.40
C LEU A 6 -21.17 -7.22 3.07
N TYR A 7 -21.48 -8.49 2.82
CA TYR A 7 -22.11 -8.96 1.58
C TYR A 7 -23.46 -8.27 1.33
N GLN A 8 -24.27 -8.08 2.39
CA GLN A 8 -25.56 -7.37 2.31
C GLN A 8 -25.41 -5.89 1.92
N LYS A 9 -24.33 -5.21 2.34
CA LYS A 9 -24.06 -3.83 1.91
C LYS A 9 -23.86 -3.69 0.40
N PHE A 10 -23.49 -4.77 -0.29
CA PHE A 10 -23.39 -4.85 -1.74
C PHE A 10 -24.63 -5.51 -2.39
N GLY A 11 -25.78 -5.45 -1.73
CA GLY A 11 -27.06 -5.96 -2.24
C GLY A 11 -27.25 -7.47 -2.12
N GLY A 12 -26.32 -8.21 -1.49
CA GLY A 12 -26.46 -9.65 -1.19
C GLY A 12 -26.46 -10.59 -2.40
N LYS A 13 -26.15 -10.09 -3.61
CA LYS A 13 -26.15 -10.88 -4.88
C LYS A 13 -24.83 -10.81 -5.62
N LEU A 14 -23.79 -10.25 -4.99
CA LEU A 14 -22.48 -10.05 -5.59
C LEU A 14 -21.85 -11.39 -5.95
N LYS A 15 -21.44 -11.55 -7.22
CA LYS A 15 -20.75 -12.76 -7.72
C LYS A 15 -19.25 -12.56 -7.90
N PHE A 16 -18.83 -11.31 -8.09
CA PHE A 16 -17.45 -10.94 -8.34
C PHE A 16 -17.19 -9.52 -7.85
N PHE A 17 -16.06 -9.32 -7.19
CA PHE A 17 -15.59 -8.02 -6.72
C PHE A 17 -14.11 -7.85 -7.08
N GLY A 18 -13.84 -7.12 -8.16
CA GLY A 18 -12.49 -6.86 -8.63
C GLY A 18 -11.82 -5.76 -7.80
N ILE A 19 -10.61 -6.03 -7.32
CA ILE A 19 -9.77 -5.09 -6.57
C ILE A 19 -8.51 -4.84 -7.39
N GLY A 20 -8.18 -3.59 -7.65
CA GLY A 20 -6.99 -3.21 -8.40
C GLY A 20 -6.54 -1.78 -8.09
N GLY A 21 -5.41 -1.37 -8.69
CA GLY A 21 -4.85 -0.03 -8.55
C GLY A 21 -3.93 0.18 -7.33
N ALA A 22 -4.07 -0.63 -6.28
CA ALA A 22 -3.18 -0.65 -5.12
C ALA A 22 -3.02 -2.07 -4.56
N LYS A 23 -1.98 -2.29 -3.76
CA LYS A 23 -1.80 -3.56 -3.04
C LYS A 23 -2.90 -3.67 -1.98
N LEU A 24 -3.60 -4.81 -1.97
CA LEU A 24 -4.58 -5.11 -0.94
C LEU A 24 -3.85 -5.46 0.37
N ASP A 25 -4.25 -4.81 1.44
CA ASP A 25 -3.71 -5.08 2.76
C ASP A 25 -3.96 -6.53 3.20
N ALA A 26 -2.98 -7.15 3.87
CA ALA A 26 -3.04 -8.55 4.24
C ALA A 26 -4.15 -8.86 5.25
N GLN A 27 -4.41 -7.98 6.23
CA GLN A 27 -5.47 -8.19 7.21
C GLN A 27 -6.85 -8.05 6.58
N VAL A 28 -7.00 -7.06 5.69
CA VAL A 28 -8.24 -6.88 4.91
C VAL A 28 -8.47 -8.09 4.00
N GLU A 29 -7.44 -8.56 3.31
CA GLU A 29 -7.56 -9.76 2.46
C GLU A 29 -7.93 -10.99 3.28
N GLN A 30 -7.30 -11.20 4.43
CA GLN A 30 -7.63 -12.30 5.33
C GLN A 30 -9.10 -12.23 5.77
N PHE A 31 -9.59 -11.05 6.14
CA PHE A 31 -11.00 -10.84 6.49
C PHE A 31 -11.94 -11.19 5.33
N LEU A 32 -11.63 -10.75 4.09
CA LEU A 32 -12.44 -11.08 2.91
C LEU A 32 -12.49 -12.59 2.64
N ARG A 33 -11.37 -13.29 2.85
CA ARG A 33 -11.28 -14.76 2.73
C ARG A 33 -12.12 -15.47 3.77
N ASP A 34 -11.98 -15.09 5.03
CA ASP A 34 -12.74 -15.68 6.16
C ASP A 34 -14.25 -15.42 6.00
N ALA A 35 -14.60 -14.24 5.47
CA ALA A 35 -15.95 -13.86 5.10
C ALA A 35 -16.49 -14.60 3.87
N LYS A 36 -15.68 -15.37 3.14
CA LYS A 36 -15.98 -15.98 1.84
C LYS A 36 -16.53 -14.95 0.83
N PHE A 37 -16.00 -13.71 0.90
CA PHE A 37 -16.39 -12.63 0.01
C PHE A 37 -15.81 -12.91 -1.40
N PRO A 38 -16.59 -12.71 -2.50
CA PRO A 38 -16.19 -13.11 -3.85
C PRO A 38 -15.23 -12.09 -4.49
N TYR A 39 -14.08 -11.81 -3.85
CA TYR A 39 -13.08 -10.87 -4.37
C TYR A 39 -12.11 -11.55 -5.33
N ALA A 40 -11.49 -10.74 -6.16
CA ALA A 40 -10.33 -11.08 -6.98
C ALA A 40 -9.41 -9.87 -7.10
N ILE A 41 -8.11 -10.11 -7.19
CA ILE A 41 -7.12 -9.05 -7.34
C ILE A 41 -6.69 -8.99 -8.81
N GLY A 42 -6.60 -7.78 -9.36
CA GLY A 42 -6.06 -7.51 -10.68
C GLY A 42 -4.84 -6.58 -10.59
N TYR A 43 -3.85 -6.84 -11.43
CA TYR A 43 -2.64 -6.03 -11.57
C TYR A 43 -2.49 -5.53 -12.99
N GLY A 44 -2.12 -4.29 -13.11
CA GLY A 44 -1.78 -3.64 -14.36
C GLY A 44 -1.62 -2.13 -14.20
N LEU A 45 -1.35 -1.46 -15.30
CA LEU A 45 -1.05 -0.04 -15.37
C LEU A 45 -1.88 0.60 -16.49
N THR A 46 -1.97 1.93 -16.50
CA THR A 46 -2.57 2.67 -17.61
C THR A 46 -1.90 2.30 -18.93
N GLU A 47 -0.58 2.14 -18.90
CA GLU A 47 0.26 1.75 -20.03
C GLU A 47 -0.02 0.33 -20.55
N THR A 48 -0.86 -0.44 -19.90
CA THR A 48 -1.19 -1.83 -20.25
C THR A 48 -2.69 -2.10 -20.41
N SER A 49 -3.53 -1.08 -20.49
CA SER A 49 -4.96 -1.03 -20.88
C SER A 49 -5.94 -1.93 -20.09
N PRO A 50 -6.00 -1.95 -18.78
CA PRO A 50 -4.92 -1.83 -17.83
C PRO A 50 -4.32 -3.19 -17.42
N LEU A 51 -5.05 -4.34 -17.64
CA LEU A 51 -4.82 -5.60 -16.94
C LEU A 51 -3.67 -6.42 -17.51
N LEU A 52 -2.75 -6.84 -16.66
CA LEU A 52 -1.64 -7.75 -16.96
C LEU A 52 -1.80 -9.12 -16.32
N ALA A 53 -2.28 -9.18 -15.07
CA ALA A 53 -2.49 -10.41 -14.34
C ALA A 53 -3.72 -10.30 -13.44
N GLY A 54 -4.33 -11.44 -13.14
CA GLY A 54 -5.48 -11.52 -12.25
C GLY A 54 -5.90 -12.95 -11.97
N SER A 55 -6.91 -13.07 -11.11
CA SER A 55 -7.58 -14.35 -10.83
C SER A 55 -9.09 -14.17 -10.86
N ASN A 56 -9.82 -15.26 -10.89
CA ASN A 56 -11.24 -15.24 -10.57
C ASN A 56 -11.45 -15.43 -9.06
N SER A 57 -12.66 -15.13 -8.56
CA SER A 57 -12.96 -15.18 -7.13
C SER A 57 -12.87 -16.58 -6.49
N LYS A 58 -12.81 -17.64 -7.29
CA LYS A 58 -12.67 -19.03 -6.81
C LYS A 58 -11.21 -19.49 -6.71
N GLU A 59 -10.31 -18.79 -7.42
CA GLU A 59 -8.90 -19.18 -7.58
C GLU A 59 -7.92 -18.22 -6.90
N THR A 60 -8.44 -17.23 -6.16
CA THR A 60 -7.59 -16.29 -5.40
C THR A 60 -6.71 -17.04 -4.43
N LYS A 61 -5.43 -16.67 -4.42
CA LYS A 61 -4.45 -17.09 -3.41
C LYS A 61 -4.05 -15.89 -2.59
N PHE A 62 -3.98 -16.06 -1.26
CA PHE A 62 -3.59 -15.01 -0.33
C PHE A 62 -2.28 -14.33 -0.74
N GLN A 63 -2.31 -13.00 -0.84
CA GLN A 63 -1.19 -12.13 -1.27
C GLN A 63 -0.63 -12.42 -2.67
N PHE A 64 -1.42 -13.08 -3.53
CA PHE A 64 -1.11 -13.26 -4.94
C PHE A 64 -2.19 -12.63 -5.82
N ILE A 65 -1.75 -12.02 -6.90
CA ILE A 65 -2.62 -11.44 -7.92
C ILE A 65 -3.31 -12.55 -8.72
N GLY A 66 -2.52 -13.47 -9.24
CA GLY A 66 -3.01 -14.54 -10.08
C GLY A 66 -2.14 -14.74 -11.34
N ASN A 67 -2.72 -15.35 -12.36
CA ASN A 67 -2.03 -15.66 -13.60
C ASN A 67 -2.06 -14.46 -14.57
N LYS A 68 -1.14 -14.45 -15.54
CA LYS A 68 -1.16 -13.50 -16.65
C LYS A 68 -2.46 -13.60 -17.45
N VAL A 69 -2.92 -12.48 -18.00
CA VAL A 69 -4.07 -12.48 -18.90
C VAL A 69 -3.74 -13.14 -20.26
N ILE A 70 -4.79 -13.55 -20.99
CA ILE A 70 -4.66 -14.16 -22.30
C ILE A 70 -3.96 -13.20 -23.27
N ASN A 71 -3.13 -13.71 -24.16
CA ASN A 71 -2.34 -12.96 -25.14
C ASN A 71 -1.31 -11.97 -24.55
N CYS A 72 -1.08 -12.00 -23.25
CA CYS A 72 -0.04 -11.25 -22.58
C CYS A 72 1.11 -12.17 -22.15
N GLN A 73 2.33 -11.67 -22.26
CA GLN A 73 3.52 -12.32 -21.74
C GLN A 73 4.03 -11.51 -20.55
N LEU A 74 4.35 -12.20 -19.48
CA LEU A 74 5.00 -11.61 -18.30
C LEU A 74 6.28 -12.37 -18.00
N LYS A 75 7.30 -11.65 -17.61
CA LYS A 75 8.54 -12.22 -17.06
C LYS A 75 9.05 -11.38 -15.90
N ILE A 76 9.84 -12.01 -15.05
CA ILE A 76 10.66 -11.31 -14.08
C ILE A 76 12.02 -11.07 -14.74
N ASN A 77 12.40 -9.82 -14.88
CA ASN A 77 13.68 -9.44 -15.45
C ASN A 77 14.72 -9.36 -14.34
N ASN A 78 15.92 -9.92 -14.60
CA ASN A 78 17.01 -9.99 -13.64
C ASN A 78 16.57 -10.48 -12.24
N PRO A 79 15.98 -11.67 -12.12
CA PRO A 79 15.49 -12.17 -10.86
C PRO A 79 16.66 -12.38 -9.87
N ASN A 80 16.47 -12.00 -8.64
CA ASN A 80 17.38 -12.32 -7.55
C ASN A 80 17.52 -13.87 -7.45
N PRO A 81 18.73 -14.43 -7.47
CA PRO A 81 18.92 -15.89 -7.48
C PRO A 81 18.35 -16.61 -6.26
N LEU A 82 18.23 -15.91 -5.12
CA LEU A 82 17.74 -16.49 -3.85
C LEU A 82 16.23 -16.37 -3.69
N THR A 83 15.66 -15.20 -4.06
CA THR A 83 14.24 -14.91 -3.82
C THR A 83 13.37 -15.04 -5.07
N GLY A 84 13.96 -15.02 -6.27
CA GLY A 84 13.24 -14.96 -7.54
C GLY A 84 12.59 -13.60 -7.83
N GLU A 85 12.78 -12.62 -6.99
CA GLU A 85 12.22 -11.28 -7.12
C GLU A 85 12.99 -10.45 -8.16
N GLY A 86 12.28 -9.67 -8.95
CA GLY A 86 12.87 -8.78 -9.94
C GLY A 86 11.82 -7.93 -10.61
N GLU A 87 12.21 -7.11 -11.57
CA GLU A 87 11.29 -6.22 -12.27
C GLU A 87 10.32 -7.01 -13.16
N ILE A 88 9.03 -6.71 -13.04
CA ILE A 88 7.99 -7.27 -13.89
C ILE A 88 8.08 -6.61 -15.26
N TRP A 89 8.32 -7.40 -16.30
CA TRP A 89 8.23 -6.95 -17.68
C TRP A 89 7.03 -7.57 -18.37
N ALA A 90 6.34 -6.76 -19.17
CA ALA A 90 5.14 -7.17 -19.91
C ALA A 90 5.32 -7.01 -21.41
N LYS A 91 4.70 -7.90 -22.19
CA LYS A 91 4.61 -7.80 -23.64
C LYS A 91 3.26 -8.34 -24.10
N GLY A 92 2.56 -7.60 -24.94
CA GLY A 92 1.26 -8.02 -25.46
C GLY A 92 0.55 -6.90 -26.20
N PRO A 93 -0.59 -7.22 -26.84
CA PRO A 93 -1.35 -6.23 -27.61
C PRO A 93 -1.99 -5.13 -26.78
N ASN A 94 -2.05 -5.31 -25.46
CA ASN A 94 -2.56 -4.35 -24.49
C ASN A 94 -1.49 -3.35 -24.01
N VAL A 95 -0.23 -3.53 -24.37
CA VAL A 95 0.84 -2.59 -24.05
C VAL A 95 0.73 -1.37 -24.95
N MET A 96 0.86 -0.17 -24.38
CA MET A 96 0.82 1.12 -25.09
C MET A 96 1.86 1.17 -26.23
N LEU A 97 1.59 2.02 -27.22
CA LEU A 97 2.56 2.33 -28.28
C LEU A 97 3.68 3.26 -27.80
N GLY A 98 3.41 4.06 -26.78
CA GLY A 98 4.35 5.00 -26.18
C GLY A 98 3.64 6.17 -25.51
N TYR A 99 4.42 7.05 -24.90
CA TYR A 99 3.92 8.30 -24.34
C TYR A 99 3.79 9.37 -25.44
N TYR A 100 2.64 10.02 -25.49
CA TYR A 100 2.34 11.01 -26.53
C TYR A 100 3.37 12.15 -26.51
N LYS A 101 4.01 12.36 -27.68
CA LYS A 101 5.05 13.39 -27.90
C LYS A 101 6.21 13.34 -26.89
N ASN A 102 6.52 12.14 -26.35
CA ASN A 102 7.62 11.95 -25.40
C ASN A 102 8.37 10.65 -25.73
N GLU A 103 9.19 10.74 -26.78
CA GLU A 103 9.96 9.60 -27.29
C GLU A 103 11.04 9.17 -26.30
N GLU A 104 11.67 10.12 -25.62
CA GLU A 104 12.68 9.84 -24.58
C GLU A 104 12.11 8.92 -23.50
N LYS A 105 10.99 9.30 -22.87
CA LYS A 105 10.33 8.46 -21.87
C LYS A 105 9.78 7.16 -22.43
N THR A 106 9.38 7.14 -23.67
CA THR A 106 8.94 5.91 -24.35
C THR A 106 10.09 4.92 -24.43
N ASN A 107 11.27 5.37 -24.88
CA ASN A 107 12.45 4.55 -25.02
C ASN A 107 13.04 4.07 -23.67
N GLU A 108 12.81 4.82 -22.59
CA GLU A 108 13.18 4.36 -21.24
C GLU A 108 12.42 3.11 -20.82
N VAL A 109 11.14 2.99 -21.17
CA VAL A 109 10.24 1.94 -20.68
C VAL A 109 9.91 0.85 -21.71
N LEU A 110 10.02 1.14 -23.00
CA LEU A 110 9.82 0.15 -24.08
C LEU A 110 11.16 -0.28 -24.67
N THR A 111 11.42 -1.58 -24.66
CA THR A 111 12.61 -2.15 -25.30
C THR A 111 12.39 -2.37 -26.79
N SER A 112 13.47 -2.46 -27.59
CA SER A 112 13.42 -2.82 -29.02
C SER A 112 12.76 -4.18 -29.26
N GLY A 113 12.79 -5.09 -28.27
CA GLY A 113 12.10 -6.39 -28.32
C GLY A 113 10.61 -6.33 -27.99
N GLY A 114 10.02 -5.14 -27.79
CA GLY A 114 8.60 -4.94 -27.47
C GLY A 114 8.21 -5.28 -26.03
N TRP A 115 9.18 -5.31 -25.11
CA TRP A 115 8.90 -5.46 -23.69
C TRP A 115 8.73 -4.10 -23.02
N PHE A 116 7.68 -4.00 -22.22
CA PHE A 116 7.41 -2.86 -21.36
C PHE A 116 7.97 -3.13 -19.95
N LYS A 117 8.82 -2.22 -19.48
CA LYS A 117 9.37 -2.21 -18.12
C LYS A 117 8.36 -1.53 -17.20
N THR A 118 7.73 -2.28 -16.31
CA THR A 118 6.65 -1.73 -15.49
C THR A 118 7.13 -0.84 -14.34
N GLY A 119 8.40 -0.97 -13.95
CA GLY A 119 8.96 -0.36 -12.75
C GLY A 119 8.42 -0.98 -11.45
N ASP A 120 7.65 -2.07 -11.54
CA ASP A 120 7.15 -2.83 -10.41
C ASP A 120 7.98 -4.09 -10.18
N LEU A 121 8.18 -4.46 -8.93
CA LEU A 121 8.80 -5.71 -8.55
C LEU A 121 7.77 -6.80 -8.31
N GLY A 122 8.14 -8.02 -8.65
CA GLY A 122 7.30 -9.17 -8.42
C GLY A 122 8.07 -10.47 -8.41
N VAL A 123 7.35 -11.54 -8.13
CA VAL A 123 7.83 -12.91 -8.15
C VAL A 123 6.71 -13.83 -8.61
N PHE A 124 7.05 -14.90 -9.34
CA PHE A 124 6.12 -15.97 -9.66
C PHE A 124 6.25 -17.13 -8.66
N ASP A 125 5.12 -17.68 -8.26
CA ASP A 125 5.15 -18.96 -7.57
C ASP A 125 5.30 -20.14 -8.56
N LYS A 126 5.41 -21.37 -8.03
CA LYS A 126 5.54 -22.59 -8.82
C LYS A 126 4.36 -22.87 -9.76
N LYS A 127 3.22 -22.19 -9.57
CA LYS A 127 2.02 -22.30 -10.43
C LYS A 127 1.90 -21.13 -11.43
N GLY A 128 2.94 -20.29 -11.53
CA GLY A 128 2.96 -19.11 -12.42
C GLY A 128 2.10 -17.94 -11.96
N ARG A 129 1.65 -17.93 -10.70
CA ARG A 129 0.89 -16.81 -10.14
C ARG A 129 1.82 -15.71 -9.71
N LEU A 130 1.50 -14.48 -10.11
CA LEU A 130 2.26 -13.28 -9.80
C LEU A 130 1.95 -12.79 -8.39
N ALA A 131 2.97 -12.46 -7.62
CA ALA A 131 2.88 -11.64 -6.41
C ALA A 131 3.62 -10.32 -6.65
N HIS A 132 2.99 -9.19 -6.32
CA HIS A 132 3.59 -7.86 -6.38
C HIS A 132 4.35 -7.57 -5.08
N LYS A 133 5.57 -7.04 -5.20
CA LYS A 133 6.47 -6.77 -4.06
C LYS A 133 6.61 -5.30 -3.73
N GLY A 134 6.44 -4.42 -4.70
CA GLY A 134 6.56 -2.97 -4.53
C GLY A 134 7.02 -2.28 -5.79
N ARG A 135 7.32 -0.99 -5.69
CA ARG A 135 7.89 -0.18 -6.78
C ARG A 135 9.40 -0.20 -6.75
N LEU A 136 10.03 -0.46 -7.90
CA LEU A 136 11.49 -0.47 -8.03
C LEU A 136 12.13 0.83 -7.51
N LYS A 137 11.58 1.98 -7.88
CA LYS A 137 12.09 3.30 -7.46
C LYS A 137 11.85 3.64 -5.98
N ASN A 138 11.02 2.88 -5.27
CA ASN A 138 10.73 3.10 -3.87
C ASN A 138 11.56 2.18 -2.95
N ILE A 139 12.29 1.22 -3.54
CA ILE A 139 13.15 0.34 -2.74
C ILE A 139 14.20 1.19 -2.03
N ILE A 140 14.36 0.92 -0.77
CA ILE A 140 15.45 1.46 0.03
C ILE A 140 16.50 0.36 0.16
N VAL A 141 17.74 0.66 -0.22
CA VAL A 141 18.84 -0.28 -0.06
C VAL A 141 19.44 -0.09 1.33
N GLY A 142 19.25 -1.07 2.19
CA GLY A 142 19.82 -1.05 3.53
C GLY A 142 21.36 -1.06 3.51
N ALA A 143 21.98 -0.67 4.62
CA ALA A 143 23.44 -0.57 4.76
C ALA A 143 24.18 -1.90 4.48
N ASN A 144 23.51 -3.04 4.60
CA ASN A 144 24.03 -4.38 4.30
C ASN A 144 23.71 -4.86 2.88
N GLY A 145 23.14 -3.98 2.01
CA GLY A 145 22.72 -4.31 0.65
C GLY A 145 21.36 -5.04 0.53
N GLU A 146 20.64 -5.23 1.63
CA GLU A 146 19.29 -5.81 1.59
C GLU A 146 18.25 -4.79 1.11
N ASN A 147 17.31 -5.26 0.31
CA ASN A 147 16.17 -4.45 -0.13
C ASN A 147 15.15 -4.32 1.00
N ILE A 148 14.79 -3.08 1.29
CA ILE A 148 13.70 -2.73 2.20
C ILE A 148 12.54 -2.25 1.33
N TYR A 149 11.34 -2.79 1.58
CA TYR A 149 10.12 -2.45 0.86
C TYR A 149 9.24 -1.54 1.72
N PRO A 150 9.28 -0.21 1.50
CA PRO A 150 8.54 0.75 2.33
C PRO A 150 7.04 0.43 2.43
N GLU A 151 6.43 -0.03 1.33
CA GLU A 151 5.00 -0.34 1.28
C GLU A 151 4.61 -1.49 2.23
N GLU A 152 5.53 -2.40 2.54
CA GLU A 152 5.26 -3.47 3.52
C GLU A 152 5.24 -2.92 4.95
N ILE A 153 6.14 -1.98 5.25
CA ILE A 153 6.17 -1.29 6.55
C ILE A 153 4.96 -0.38 6.70
N GLU A 154 4.62 0.39 5.66
CA GLU A 154 3.46 1.27 5.62
C GLU A 154 2.15 0.51 5.81
N SER A 155 2.04 -0.70 5.26
CA SER A 155 0.88 -1.56 5.51
C SER A 155 0.74 -1.89 7.01
N LEU A 156 1.84 -2.15 7.72
CA LEU A 156 1.80 -2.37 9.18
C LEU A 156 1.42 -1.09 9.93
N ILE A 157 1.96 0.06 9.52
CA ILE A 157 1.64 1.36 10.12
C ILE A 157 0.17 1.68 9.95
N ASN A 158 -0.36 1.56 8.72
CA ASN A 158 -1.73 1.93 8.37
C ASN A 158 -2.79 1.02 9.02
N ASN A 159 -2.38 -0.16 9.52
CA ASN A 159 -3.24 -1.04 10.32
C ASN A 159 -3.24 -0.72 11.81
N PHE A 160 -2.43 0.24 12.24
CA PHE A 160 -2.42 0.65 13.64
C PHE A 160 -3.60 1.59 13.94
N LYS A 161 -4.08 1.54 15.18
CA LYS A 161 -5.23 2.34 15.63
C LYS A 161 -5.01 3.84 15.37
N HIS A 162 -6.04 4.52 14.90
CA HIS A 162 -6.07 5.96 14.62
C HIS A 162 -5.06 6.46 13.58
N VAL A 163 -4.40 5.58 12.81
CA VAL A 163 -3.59 5.98 11.65
C VAL A 163 -4.49 6.09 10.42
N LEU A 164 -4.40 7.21 9.70
CA LEU A 164 -5.06 7.41 8.41
C LEU A 164 -4.14 7.06 7.24
N GLU A 165 -2.91 7.55 7.30
CA GLU A 165 -1.95 7.42 6.20
C GLU A 165 -0.52 7.45 6.71
N SER A 166 0.38 6.81 5.98
CA SER A 166 1.81 6.88 6.26
C SER A 166 2.65 6.78 5.01
N ILE A 167 3.88 7.25 5.10
CA ILE A 167 4.96 6.94 4.16
C ILE A 167 6.23 6.61 4.93
N VAL A 168 7.01 5.69 4.37
CA VAL A 168 8.34 5.34 4.88
C VAL A 168 9.36 5.68 3.80
N ILE A 169 10.36 6.45 4.17
CA ILE A 169 11.46 6.86 3.29
C ILE A 169 12.81 6.72 3.99
N GLU A 170 13.85 6.78 3.23
CA GLU A 170 15.20 6.90 3.77
C GLU A 170 15.60 8.38 3.79
N GLN A 171 16.06 8.87 4.94
CA GLN A 171 16.68 10.18 5.10
C GLN A 171 17.99 10.05 5.86
N LYS A 172 19.09 10.47 5.24
CA LYS A 172 20.44 10.47 5.86
C LYS A 172 20.83 9.10 6.46
N GLY A 173 20.55 8.03 5.73
CA GLY A 173 20.85 6.65 6.14
C GLY A 173 19.91 6.07 7.21
N LYS A 174 18.79 6.76 7.52
CA LYS A 174 17.80 6.30 8.50
C LYS A 174 16.46 6.05 7.84
N LEU A 175 15.76 5.01 8.26
CA LEU A 175 14.36 4.82 7.91
C LEU A 175 13.50 5.75 8.76
N VAL A 176 12.77 6.63 8.09
CA VAL A 176 11.87 7.61 8.69
C VAL A 176 10.44 7.28 8.26
N ALA A 177 9.56 7.18 9.23
CA ALA A 177 8.12 7.06 8.99
C ALA A 177 7.44 8.40 9.26
N PHE A 178 6.76 8.95 8.27
CA PHE A 178 5.80 10.03 8.45
C PHE A 178 4.42 9.43 8.61
N VAL A 179 3.68 9.84 9.62
CA VAL A 179 2.40 9.25 9.98
C VAL A 179 1.36 10.34 10.23
N HIS A 180 0.24 10.25 9.53
CA HIS A 180 -0.92 11.12 9.75
C HIS A 180 -1.97 10.37 10.56
N PHE A 181 -2.27 10.90 11.76
CA PHE A 181 -3.25 10.32 12.68
C PHE A 181 -4.63 10.96 12.50
N ASN A 182 -5.67 10.21 12.81
CA ASN A 182 -7.06 10.66 12.82
C ASN A 182 -7.36 11.51 14.07
N ARG A 183 -6.89 12.75 14.06
CA ARG A 183 -7.09 13.71 15.16
C ARG A 183 -8.57 14.01 15.40
N GLU A 184 -9.38 14.07 14.33
CA GLU A 184 -10.82 14.32 14.43
C GLU A 184 -11.55 13.23 15.25
N GLU A 185 -11.20 11.98 15.02
CA GLU A 185 -11.76 10.84 15.78
C GLU A 185 -11.37 10.92 17.26
N LEU A 186 -10.13 11.29 17.56
CA LEU A 186 -9.65 11.49 18.93
C LEU A 186 -10.38 12.65 19.60
N GLU A 187 -10.54 13.78 18.92
CA GLU A 187 -11.29 14.93 19.43
C GLU A 187 -12.75 14.56 19.73
N GLN A 188 -13.43 13.88 18.80
CA GLN A 188 -14.83 13.45 19.00
C GLN A 188 -14.95 12.53 20.22
N LYS A 189 -13.99 11.63 20.42
CA LYS A 189 -13.94 10.76 21.58
C LYS A 189 -13.83 11.57 22.90
N PHE A 190 -12.96 12.58 22.95
CA PHE A 190 -12.80 13.42 24.14
C PHE A 190 -13.98 14.37 24.35
N LYS A 191 -14.59 14.92 23.28
CA LYS A 191 -15.83 15.71 23.35
C LYS A 191 -16.99 14.86 23.87
N GLY A 192 -17.15 13.63 23.41
CA GLY A 192 -18.19 12.69 23.88
C GLY A 192 -18.07 12.37 25.38
N LEU A 193 -16.85 12.15 25.87
CA LEU A 193 -16.58 11.88 27.27
C LEU A 193 -16.84 13.11 28.19
N LYS A 194 -16.67 14.35 27.65
CA LYS A 194 -16.86 15.58 28.41
C LYS A 194 -18.30 16.15 28.36
N SER A 195 -19.08 15.82 27.31
CA SER A 195 -20.49 16.29 27.24
C SER A 195 -21.35 15.77 28.38
N GLU A 196 -20.91 14.72 29.05
CA GLU A 196 -21.57 14.18 30.25
C GLU A 196 -21.23 14.95 31.53
N ILE A 197 -20.26 15.88 31.54
CA ILE A 197 -19.67 16.38 32.81
C ILE A 197 -19.73 17.91 33.03
N SER A 198 -19.91 18.82 32.03
CA SER A 198 -19.87 20.28 32.33
C SER A 198 -20.30 21.25 31.22
N ASN A 199 -20.76 22.47 31.63
CA ASN A 199 -21.42 23.51 30.82
C ASN A 199 -20.54 24.75 30.44
N LYS A 200 -19.22 24.70 30.39
CA LYS A 200 -18.35 25.83 29.97
C LYS A 200 -17.59 25.51 28.69
N VAL A 201 -17.67 26.36 27.67
CA VAL A 201 -17.30 26.02 26.29
C VAL A 201 -15.87 26.42 25.88
N ASP A 202 -15.34 27.57 26.28
CA ASP A 202 -14.08 28.13 25.76
C ASP A 202 -12.80 27.56 26.40
N ASP A 203 -12.73 27.37 27.71
CA ASP A 203 -11.57 26.72 28.38
C ASP A 203 -11.41 25.24 28.03
N LYS A 204 -12.40 24.65 27.34
CA LYS A 204 -12.46 23.22 27.00
C LYS A 204 -11.79 22.89 25.69
N LEU A 205 -11.68 23.84 24.76
CA LEU A 205 -11.12 23.54 23.41
C LEU A 205 -9.61 23.35 23.54
N ASP A 206 -8.92 24.20 24.25
CA ASP A 206 -7.47 24.12 24.48
C ASP A 206 -7.09 22.85 25.24
N GLU A 207 -7.85 22.49 26.29
CA GLU A 207 -7.64 21.23 27.01
C GLU A 207 -7.87 19.96 26.12
N ILE A 208 -8.83 20.02 25.21
CA ILE A 208 -9.08 18.90 24.29
C ILE A 208 -7.92 18.80 23.30
N THR A 209 -7.48 19.91 22.73
CA THR A 209 -6.35 19.96 21.80
C THR A 209 -5.08 19.42 22.46
N GLN A 210 -4.76 19.88 23.67
CA GLN A 210 -3.61 19.38 24.43
C GLN A 210 -3.69 17.87 24.68
N LYS A 211 -4.86 17.35 25.08
CA LYS A 211 -5.05 15.90 25.27
C LYS A 211 -4.94 15.10 23.99
N VAL A 212 -5.38 15.65 22.85
CA VAL A 212 -5.19 15.02 21.54
C VAL A 212 -3.71 14.95 21.22
N ASP A 213 -2.95 16.03 21.42
CA ASP A 213 -1.51 16.07 21.16
C ASP A 213 -0.73 15.08 22.04
N GLU A 214 -1.02 15.04 23.34
CA GLU A 214 -0.44 14.07 24.26
C GLU A 214 -0.75 12.63 23.81
N THR A 215 -2.01 12.35 23.45
CA THR A 215 -2.44 11.03 22.97
C THR A 215 -1.77 10.66 21.66
N VAL A 216 -1.61 11.59 20.72
CA VAL A 216 -0.92 11.35 19.44
C VAL A 216 0.55 11.03 19.66
N ASN A 217 1.22 11.73 20.60
CA ASN A 217 2.61 11.45 20.95
C ASN A 217 2.77 10.05 21.56
N ASP A 218 1.87 9.65 22.47
CA ASP A 218 1.86 8.31 23.06
C ASP A 218 1.61 7.24 22.00
N LEU A 219 0.66 7.48 21.10
CA LEU A 219 0.36 6.60 19.97
C LEU A 219 1.56 6.47 19.03
N ALA A 220 2.29 7.55 18.78
CA ALA A 220 3.49 7.52 17.92
C ALA A 220 4.60 6.66 18.54
N ALA A 221 4.83 6.77 19.84
CA ALA A 221 5.81 5.95 20.57
C ALA A 221 5.39 4.45 20.58
N GLU A 222 4.11 4.18 20.86
CA GLU A 222 3.55 2.82 20.82
C GLU A 222 3.65 2.22 19.42
N LEU A 223 3.32 3.00 18.39
CA LEU A 223 3.39 2.60 16.99
C LEU A 223 4.83 2.25 16.58
N GLN A 224 5.81 3.08 16.92
CA GLN A 224 7.21 2.79 16.59
C GLN A 224 7.67 1.46 17.23
N HIS A 225 7.32 1.22 18.48
CA HIS A 225 7.60 -0.06 19.15
C HIS A 225 6.88 -1.22 18.48
N TYR A 226 5.59 -1.05 18.16
CA TYR A 226 4.77 -2.05 17.47
C TYR A 226 5.38 -2.48 16.13
N ILE A 227 5.79 -1.52 15.28
CA ILE A 227 6.41 -1.79 13.99
C ILE A 227 7.75 -2.51 14.20
N ASN A 228 8.62 -1.95 15.03
CA ASN A 228 9.97 -2.45 15.23
C ASN A 228 10.03 -3.85 15.87
N SER A 229 8.94 -4.30 16.48
CA SER A 229 8.78 -5.68 16.96
C SER A 229 8.36 -6.67 15.85
N ARG A 230 7.87 -6.19 14.69
CA ARG A 230 7.30 -7.00 13.61
C ARG A 230 8.10 -7.01 12.32
N VAL A 231 9.05 -6.10 12.18
CA VAL A 231 9.94 -6.03 11.04
C VAL A 231 11.31 -6.61 11.38
N ASN A 232 12.07 -7.02 10.36
CA ASN A 232 13.45 -7.44 10.54
C ASN A 232 14.34 -6.25 11.00
N LYS A 233 15.56 -6.54 11.44
CA LYS A 233 16.46 -5.54 12.03
C LYS A 233 16.79 -4.38 11.07
N VAL A 234 16.92 -4.66 9.77
CA VAL A 234 17.26 -3.65 8.75
C VAL A 234 16.08 -2.76 8.37
N SER A 235 14.87 -3.24 8.56
CA SER A 235 13.61 -2.53 8.27
C SER A 235 13.05 -1.75 9.47
N ARG A 236 13.80 -1.64 10.57
CA ARG A 236 13.35 -0.90 11.76
C ARG A 236 13.32 0.59 11.49
N ILE A 237 12.23 1.23 11.90
CA ILE A 237 12.05 2.67 11.86
C ILE A 237 12.91 3.32 12.95
N GLN A 238 13.84 4.20 12.56
CA GLN A 238 14.68 4.95 13.49
C GLN A 238 14.02 6.24 13.96
N LEU A 239 13.18 6.84 13.12
CA LEU A 239 12.47 8.08 13.44
C LEU A 239 11.03 7.99 12.95
N LEU A 240 10.08 8.36 13.81
CA LEU A 240 8.69 8.54 13.47
C LEU A 240 8.33 10.01 13.62
N ILE A 241 7.78 10.60 12.56
CA ILE A 241 7.37 12.00 12.51
C ILE A 241 5.87 12.04 12.34
N VAL A 242 5.19 12.71 13.26
CA VAL A 242 3.76 12.98 13.14
C VAL A 242 3.55 14.06 12.09
N GLN A 243 2.70 13.76 11.12
CA GLN A 243 2.30 14.68 10.06
C GLN A 243 0.93 15.25 10.43
N ASP A 244 0.85 16.56 10.68
CA ASP A 244 -0.40 17.20 11.09
C ASP A 244 -1.39 17.31 9.93
N GLU A 245 -0.89 17.65 8.73
CA GLU A 245 -1.70 17.78 7.53
C GLU A 245 -1.72 16.49 6.70
N PRO A 246 -2.82 16.21 5.98
CA PRO A 246 -2.89 15.09 5.04
C PRO A 246 -1.79 15.16 3.98
N PHE A 247 -1.28 14.00 3.57
CA PHE A 247 -0.26 13.94 2.53
C PHE A 247 -0.78 14.46 1.18
N GLN A 248 0.07 15.17 0.44
CA GLN A 248 -0.23 15.57 -0.93
C GLN A 248 -0.31 14.34 -1.84
N LYS A 249 -1.38 14.27 -2.63
CA LYS A 249 -1.69 13.13 -3.50
C LYS A 249 -1.76 13.51 -4.97
N THR A 250 -1.55 12.50 -5.80
CA THR A 250 -1.84 12.57 -7.23
C THR A 250 -3.35 12.53 -7.47
N ALA A 251 -3.80 12.80 -8.72
CA ALA A 251 -5.20 12.64 -9.12
C ALA A 251 -5.73 11.20 -8.88
N THR A 252 -4.84 10.20 -8.85
CA THR A 252 -5.16 8.80 -8.57
C THR A 252 -5.03 8.43 -7.09
N GLN A 253 -5.03 9.42 -6.19
CA GLN A 253 -4.99 9.26 -4.72
C GLN A 253 -3.72 8.57 -4.18
N LYS A 254 -2.60 8.63 -4.91
CA LYS A 254 -1.29 8.14 -4.44
C LYS A 254 -0.49 9.28 -3.82
N ILE A 255 0.12 9.05 -2.66
CA ILE A 255 0.97 10.03 -1.98
C ILE A 255 2.19 10.37 -2.86
N LYS A 256 2.47 11.67 -3.00
CA LYS A 256 3.62 12.19 -3.74
C LYS A 256 4.88 12.09 -2.88
N ARG A 257 5.47 10.89 -2.79
CA ARG A 257 6.62 10.58 -1.92
C ARG A 257 7.80 11.54 -2.10
N TYR A 258 8.06 12.00 -3.33
CA TYR A 258 9.16 12.90 -3.66
C TYR A 258 9.10 14.28 -2.97
N LEU A 259 7.97 14.62 -2.34
CA LEU A 259 7.85 15.85 -1.55
C LEU A 259 8.39 15.69 -0.12
N TYR A 260 8.68 14.47 0.31
CA TYR A 260 9.08 14.13 1.68
C TYR A 260 10.48 13.49 1.74
N SER A 261 11.05 13.13 0.58
CA SER A 261 12.40 12.54 0.43
C SER A 261 13.50 13.61 0.34
#